data_0bda122ea9fb08a14a909c5c7712d409
#
_entry.id   0bda122ea9fb08a14a909c5c7712d409
#
_cell.length_a   1.000
_cell.length_b   1.000
_cell.length_c   1.000
_cell.angle_alpha   90.00
_cell.angle_beta   90.00
_cell.angle_gamma   90.00
#
_symmetry.space_group_name_H-M   'P 1'
#
loop_
_entity.id
_entity.type
_entity.pdbx_description
1 polymer ?
#
loop_
_entity_poly.entity_id
_entity_poly.type
_entity_poly.pdbx_seq_one_letter_code
_entity_poly.pdbx_strand_id
1 'polypeptide(L)'
;FHLTDVYFATANTYITDGYDNILEKEVSENIIKELVSEYGASTISFCSDDAYYNKEYYTSFCYDENKVSDHAVSVVGWDDDFSREKFGTSDDTRPEKDGAWLIKNSWGADWGDGGYFWLSYEDPTIGSVATYIVDSKDNYSNYYGVGKMWSLNASADTFYKDEDAKKYGYMSNIFTAKGNEQLEAVSFYTTDVNTQYEITVYTDTDKENPVSGSIASSGLTGTEKYPGYHTVELDKAVALTSGENFSIVIKLTNPQYEYPLPVETYFNGFYNSSPKYSDDGRVSMYSENGKDWNDVSELSYVTDGYTLCATGFCLSAFTNPLPESRIASENVRFSIIEGPVALGSKLELSGADEIWYSIDGGAAIRYTKPIILEKACTVSAWSKTNGSSGNIVSRTYTKAKSALTEYAIRYGDKKIFVTPDDYANENVIALPVGVSGISIRPRGCDEITVDGKRVMSDEWSEEITLVPGESRDIVIKSSASGKDASEYTVKVTKRYIGYDKDKETIQYDESRFAVKDKDGNILADGDPVADFTKQEISVYDMNGELLAMETTPKRYTINPAVKALVYLSLIHI
;
A
#
# COMPACT_ATOMS: atom_id res chain seq x y z
N PHE A 1 17.32 -17.28 -4.22
CA PHE A 1 16.04 -16.58 -4.02
C PHE A 1 16.34 -15.12 -3.71
N HIS A 2 15.62 -14.21 -4.34
CA HIS A 2 15.65 -12.80 -4.05
C HIS A 2 14.35 -12.42 -3.33
N LEU A 3 14.46 -11.73 -2.17
CA LEU A 3 13.31 -11.19 -1.46
C LEU A 3 12.89 -9.91 -2.19
N THR A 4 11.74 -9.94 -2.84
CA THR A 4 11.22 -8.78 -3.58
C THR A 4 10.40 -7.87 -2.68
N ASP A 5 9.53 -8.46 -1.84
CA ASP A 5 8.67 -7.71 -0.95
C ASP A 5 8.45 -8.43 0.39
N VAL A 6 8.15 -7.64 1.41
CA VAL A 6 7.61 -8.13 2.69
C VAL A 6 6.47 -7.21 3.07
N TYR A 7 5.27 -7.74 3.12
CA TYR A 7 4.11 -6.98 3.57
C TYR A 7 3.86 -7.22 5.05
N PHE A 8 3.79 -6.15 5.81
CA PHE A 8 3.43 -6.19 7.21
C PHE A 8 1.96 -5.83 7.40
N ALA A 9 1.27 -6.61 8.22
CA ALA A 9 -0.03 -6.26 8.75
C ALA A 9 0.00 -6.47 10.26
N THR A 10 -0.82 -5.71 10.97
CA THR A 10 -1.08 -6.00 12.37
C THR A 10 -2.37 -6.79 12.44
N ALA A 11 -2.39 -7.88 13.18
CA ALA A 11 -3.62 -8.64 13.41
C ALA A 11 -4.70 -7.80 14.10
N ASN A 12 -4.27 -6.76 14.78
CA ASN A 12 -5.11 -5.79 15.47
C ASN A 12 -4.79 -4.40 14.94
N THR A 13 -5.23 -4.06 13.72
CA THR A 13 -5.18 -2.67 13.26
C THR A 13 -6.27 -1.91 14.00
N TYR A 14 -5.86 -1.21 15.04
CA TYR A 14 -6.73 -0.30 15.76
C TYR A 14 -6.83 0.97 14.93
N ILE A 15 -7.96 1.19 14.27
CA ILE A 15 -8.33 2.53 13.82
C ILE A 15 -8.79 3.25 15.08
N THR A 16 -7.97 4.13 15.61
CA THR A 16 -8.33 4.95 16.76
C THR A 16 -8.94 6.25 16.27
N ASP A 17 -9.87 6.79 17.05
CA ASP A 17 -10.45 8.13 16.83
C ASP A 17 -9.48 9.28 17.20
N GLY A 18 -8.19 8.99 17.37
CA GLY A 18 -7.19 9.91 17.90
C GLY A 18 -7.19 10.05 19.43
N TYR A 19 -8.01 9.26 20.13
CA TYR A 19 -8.14 9.23 21.59
C TYR A 19 -8.06 7.81 22.17
N ASP A 20 -7.31 6.91 21.53
CA ASP A 20 -7.12 5.49 21.92
C ASP A 20 -8.40 4.61 21.93
N ASN A 21 -9.52 5.08 21.40
CA ASN A 21 -10.69 4.21 21.24
C ASN A 21 -10.58 3.39 19.96
N ILE A 22 -10.64 2.08 20.12
CA ILE A 22 -10.55 1.10 19.02
C ILE A 22 -11.88 1.11 18.24
N LEU A 23 -11.84 1.52 16.99
CA LEU A 23 -13.02 1.62 16.14
C LEU A 23 -13.33 0.36 15.31
N GLU A 24 -12.36 -0.49 14.95
CA GLU A 24 -12.65 -1.72 14.19
C GLU A 24 -11.57 -2.81 14.34
N LYS A 25 -12.00 -4.04 14.64
CA LYS A 25 -11.19 -5.27 14.64
C LYS A 25 -11.33 -6.07 13.31
N GLU A 26 -12.32 -5.75 12.47
CA GLU A 26 -12.64 -6.52 11.25
C GLU A 26 -11.66 -6.31 10.08
N VAL A 27 -10.96 -5.19 10.02
CA VAL A 27 -10.05 -4.84 8.92
C VAL A 27 -8.85 -5.80 8.85
N SER A 28 -8.38 -6.29 9.99
CA SER A 28 -7.20 -7.15 10.08
C SER A 28 -7.43 -8.56 9.50
N GLU A 29 -8.60 -9.17 9.74
CA GLU A 29 -8.91 -10.50 9.21
C GLU A 29 -8.97 -10.49 7.69
N ASN A 30 -9.60 -9.48 7.10
CA ASN A 30 -9.71 -9.32 5.66
C ASN A 30 -8.34 -9.14 5.00
N ILE A 31 -7.45 -8.36 5.61
CA ILE A 31 -6.09 -8.16 5.11
C ILE A 31 -5.29 -9.47 5.14
N ILE A 32 -5.36 -10.24 6.22
CA ILE A 32 -4.66 -11.53 6.32
C ILE A 32 -5.19 -12.51 5.27
N LYS A 33 -6.52 -12.60 5.11
CA LYS A 33 -7.16 -13.44 4.09
C LYS A 33 -6.75 -13.03 2.68
N GLU A 34 -6.67 -11.75 2.40
CA GLU A 34 -6.22 -11.22 1.12
C GLU A 34 -4.74 -11.56 0.87
N LEU A 35 -3.86 -11.30 1.83
CA LEU A 35 -2.43 -11.64 1.72
C LEU A 35 -2.21 -13.13 1.48
N VAL A 36 -2.91 -13.98 2.24
CA VAL A 36 -2.81 -15.45 2.07
C VAL A 36 -3.38 -15.89 0.72
N SER A 37 -4.46 -15.27 0.23
CA SER A 37 -5.05 -15.62 -1.08
C SER A 37 -4.19 -15.21 -2.25
N GLU A 38 -3.55 -14.05 -2.15
CA GLU A 38 -2.82 -13.43 -3.26
C GLU A 38 -1.36 -13.88 -3.31
N TYR A 39 -0.72 -13.99 -2.14
CA TYR A 39 0.73 -14.24 -2.05
C TYR A 39 1.09 -15.57 -1.39
N GLY A 40 0.13 -16.29 -0.82
CA GLY A 40 0.37 -17.57 -0.14
C GLY A 40 0.48 -17.43 1.38
N ALA A 41 1.33 -18.25 2.01
CA ALA A 41 1.40 -18.31 3.46
C ALA A 41 1.94 -17.01 4.09
N SER A 42 1.27 -16.58 5.16
CA SER A 42 1.71 -15.44 5.98
C SER A 42 2.21 -15.92 7.34
N THR A 43 3.27 -15.34 7.86
CA THR A 43 3.77 -15.62 9.22
C THR A 43 2.99 -14.79 10.22
N ILE A 44 2.56 -15.41 11.31
CA ILE A 44 1.99 -14.75 12.49
C ILE A 44 2.67 -15.22 13.75
N SER A 45 2.51 -14.49 14.85
CA SER A 45 2.87 -14.95 16.20
C SER A 45 1.62 -15.13 17.05
N PHE A 46 1.67 -16.09 18.00
CA PHE A 46 0.59 -16.35 18.96
C PHE A 46 1.15 -16.96 20.24
N CYS A 47 0.33 -17.10 21.29
CA CYS A 47 0.70 -17.79 22.52
C CYS A 47 0.54 -19.30 22.37
N SER A 48 1.64 -20.04 22.43
CA SER A 48 1.69 -21.49 22.20
C SER A 48 1.54 -22.35 23.46
N ASP A 49 1.05 -21.77 24.57
CA ASP A 49 0.87 -22.47 25.83
C ASP A 49 -0.14 -23.63 25.71
N ASP A 50 0.27 -24.84 26.07
CA ASP A 50 -0.54 -26.06 26.02
C ASP A 50 -1.88 -25.96 26.79
N ALA A 51 -2.00 -25.03 27.74
CA ALA A 51 -3.23 -24.77 28.47
C ALA A 51 -4.39 -24.31 27.59
N TYR A 52 -4.08 -23.72 26.46
CA TYR A 52 -5.04 -23.17 25.50
C TYR A 52 -5.24 -24.08 24.28
N TYR A 53 -4.58 -25.25 24.24
CA TYR A 53 -4.62 -26.18 23.12
C TYR A 53 -5.56 -27.36 23.38
N ASN A 54 -6.55 -27.53 22.50
CA ASN A 54 -7.46 -28.67 22.53
C ASN A 54 -6.95 -29.78 21.60
N LYS A 55 -6.48 -30.87 22.21
CA LYS A 55 -5.90 -32.04 21.50
C LYS A 55 -6.93 -32.88 20.71
N GLU A 56 -8.22 -32.77 21.05
CA GLU A 56 -9.27 -33.55 20.39
C GLU A 56 -9.57 -33.02 19.01
N TYR A 57 -9.57 -31.68 18.86
CA TYR A 57 -9.91 -31.00 17.61
C TYR A 57 -8.74 -30.27 16.97
N TYR A 58 -7.55 -30.35 17.58
CA TYR A 58 -6.35 -29.63 17.14
C TYR A 58 -6.58 -28.12 17.02
N THR A 59 -7.17 -27.52 18.07
CA THR A 59 -7.52 -26.11 18.08
C THR A 59 -6.80 -25.37 19.21
N SER A 60 -6.53 -24.08 19.01
CA SER A 60 -5.94 -23.20 20.02
C SER A 60 -6.72 -21.89 20.13
N PHE A 61 -6.97 -21.46 21.36
CA PHE A 61 -7.56 -20.18 21.69
C PHE A 61 -7.11 -19.75 23.08
N CYS A 62 -6.32 -18.69 23.13
CA CYS A 62 -5.92 -18.07 24.40
C CYS A 62 -7.04 -17.14 24.89
N TYR A 63 -7.65 -17.48 26.00
CA TYR A 63 -8.70 -16.66 26.64
C TYR A 63 -8.16 -15.73 27.76
N ASP A 64 -6.84 -15.62 27.89
CA ASP A 64 -6.17 -14.71 28.84
C ASP A 64 -5.53 -13.54 28.08
N GLU A 65 -6.15 -12.37 28.17
CA GLU A 65 -5.70 -11.13 27.53
C GLU A 65 -4.34 -10.61 28.04
N ASN A 66 -3.85 -11.12 29.17
CA ASN A 66 -2.54 -10.75 29.71
C ASN A 66 -1.39 -11.57 29.10
N LYS A 67 -1.69 -12.60 28.32
CA LYS A 67 -0.68 -13.38 27.62
C LYS A 67 -0.16 -12.61 26.39
N VAL A 68 1.09 -12.88 26.09
CA VAL A 68 1.75 -12.35 24.89
C VAL A 68 2.12 -13.49 23.96
N SER A 69 2.30 -13.19 22.70
CA SER A 69 2.80 -14.15 21.72
C SER A 69 4.23 -14.59 22.05
N ASP A 70 4.49 -15.88 21.93
CA ASP A 70 5.80 -16.52 22.20
C ASP A 70 6.25 -17.47 21.10
N HIS A 71 5.42 -17.69 20.07
CA HIS A 71 5.70 -18.62 18.99
C HIS A 71 5.27 -18.07 17.64
N ALA A 72 6.09 -18.29 16.61
CA ALA A 72 5.82 -17.90 15.24
C ALA A 72 5.40 -19.13 14.39
N VAL A 73 4.34 -18.95 13.60
CA VAL A 73 3.74 -19.98 12.76
C VAL A 73 3.28 -19.40 11.42
N SER A 74 2.81 -20.27 10.51
CA SER A 74 2.33 -19.83 9.19
C SER A 74 0.82 -20.03 9.05
N VAL A 75 0.11 -18.95 8.75
CA VAL A 75 -1.27 -19.02 8.25
C VAL A 75 -1.24 -19.49 6.81
N VAL A 76 -1.92 -20.60 6.53
CA VAL A 76 -1.98 -21.19 5.19
C VAL A 76 -3.41 -21.27 4.64
N GLY A 77 -4.39 -20.85 5.42
CA GLY A 77 -5.80 -20.82 5.05
C GLY A 77 -6.68 -20.40 6.22
N TRP A 78 -7.98 -20.52 6.04
CA TRP A 78 -8.98 -20.21 7.06
C TRP A 78 -10.32 -20.92 6.77
N ASP A 79 -11.20 -20.92 7.78
CA ASP A 79 -12.59 -21.33 7.65
C ASP A 79 -13.47 -20.41 8.50
N ASP A 80 -14.33 -19.64 7.84
CA ASP A 80 -15.22 -18.67 8.50
C ASP A 80 -16.35 -19.33 9.29
N ASP A 81 -16.69 -20.58 8.95
CA ASP A 81 -17.72 -21.37 9.62
C ASP A 81 -17.13 -22.42 10.59
N PHE A 82 -15.82 -22.33 10.91
CA PHE A 82 -15.21 -23.23 11.85
C PHE A 82 -15.81 -23.05 13.25
N SER A 83 -16.47 -24.10 13.74
CA SER A 83 -17.28 -24.00 14.95
C SER A 83 -16.47 -23.67 16.20
N ARG A 84 -16.86 -22.63 16.93
CA ARG A 84 -16.33 -22.24 18.23
C ARG A 84 -16.37 -23.36 19.27
N GLU A 85 -17.33 -24.30 19.15
CA GLU A 85 -17.50 -25.42 20.06
C GLU A 85 -16.31 -26.40 20.06
N LYS A 86 -15.44 -26.34 19.05
CA LYS A 86 -14.24 -27.16 18.96
C LYS A 86 -13.05 -26.61 19.75
N PHE A 87 -13.14 -25.40 20.30
CA PHE A 87 -12.09 -24.79 21.12
C PHE A 87 -12.24 -25.25 22.58
N GLY A 88 -12.31 -24.46 23.56
CA GLY A 88 -12.36 -24.86 24.97
C GLY A 88 -13.51 -25.80 25.36
N THR A 89 -13.57 -26.16 26.64
CA THR A 89 -14.57 -27.10 27.19
C THR A 89 -15.77 -26.41 27.86
N SER A 90 -15.71 -25.09 28.02
CA SER A 90 -16.78 -24.26 28.61
C SER A 90 -16.88 -22.92 27.89
N ASP A 91 -17.98 -22.20 28.04
CA ASP A 91 -18.16 -20.90 27.39
C ASP A 91 -17.09 -19.88 27.80
N ASP A 92 -16.58 -19.92 29.04
CA ASP A 92 -15.50 -19.06 29.52
C ASP A 92 -14.13 -19.34 28.88
N THR A 93 -14.00 -20.47 28.18
CA THR A 93 -12.75 -20.91 27.54
C THR A 93 -12.86 -21.06 26.02
N ARG A 94 -13.97 -20.59 25.44
CA ARG A 94 -14.25 -20.62 24.00
C ARG A 94 -14.28 -19.21 23.42
N PRO A 95 -13.94 -19.04 22.13
CA PRO A 95 -14.20 -17.78 21.44
C PRO A 95 -15.72 -17.49 21.40
N GLU A 96 -16.08 -16.23 21.22
CA GLU A 96 -17.49 -15.82 21.12
C GLU A 96 -18.10 -16.19 19.77
N LYS A 97 -17.32 -16.20 18.70
CA LYS A 97 -17.74 -16.41 17.33
C LYS A 97 -17.07 -17.63 16.69
N ASP A 98 -17.73 -18.15 15.67
CA ASP A 98 -17.13 -19.12 14.73
C ASP A 98 -16.06 -18.45 13.87
N GLY A 99 -15.12 -19.25 13.37
CA GLY A 99 -14.06 -18.83 12.48
C GLY A 99 -12.67 -19.10 13.03
N ALA A 100 -11.80 -19.60 12.15
CA ALA A 100 -10.44 -19.96 12.55
C ALA A 100 -9.45 -19.89 11.37
N TRP A 101 -8.21 -19.61 11.71
CA TRP A 101 -7.05 -19.73 10.82
C TRP A 101 -6.57 -21.17 10.77
N LEU A 102 -6.32 -21.70 9.58
CA LEU A 102 -5.56 -22.93 9.39
C LEU A 102 -4.07 -22.60 9.47
N ILE A 103 -3.43 -23.15 10.48
CA ILE A 103 -2.04 -22.87 10.83
C ILE A 103 -1.15 -24.08 10.52
N LYS A 104 -0.04 -23.84 9.82
CA LYS A 104 1.06 -24.78 9.71
C LYS A 104 2.09 -24.50 10.80
N ASN A 105 2.31 -25.49 11.68
CA ASN A 105 3.30 -25.42 12.74
C ASN A 105 4.67 -25.92 12.25
N SER A 106 5.73 -25.60 13.00
CA SER A 106 7.12 -26.04 12.75
C SER A 106 7.53 -27.29 13.54
N TRP A 107 6.60 -27.97 14.25
CA TRP A 107 6.90 -29.08 15.16
C TRP A 107 6.83 -30.47 14.49
N GLY A 108 6.73 -30.53 13.19
CA GLY A 108 6.72 -31.77 12.42
C GLY A 108 5.33 -32.35 12.21
N ALA A 109 5.25 -33.34 11.31
CA ALA A 109 3.98 -33.95 10.90
C ALA A 109 3.35 -34.86 11.95
N ASP A 110 4.09 -35.24 12.99
CA ASP A 110 3.57 -36.09 14.08
C ASP A 110 2.83 -35.26 15.15
N TRP A 111 2.87 -33.95 15.07
CA TRP A 111 2.15 -33.02 15.93
C TRP A 111 0.87 -32.51 15.29
N GLY A 112 -0.19 -32.33 16.08
CA GLY A 112 -1.45 -31.79 15.60
C GLY A 112 -2.12 -32.67 14.53
N ASP A 113 -2.79 -32.06 13.58
CA ASP A 113 -3.35 -32.73 12.42
C ASP A 113 -2.33 -32.72 11.25
N GLY A 114 -1.38 -33.66 11.28
CA GLY A 114 -0.34 -33.73 10.26
C GLY A 114 0.61 -32.52 10.24
N GLY A 115 0.81 -31.87 11.39
CA GLY A 115 1.60 -30.65 11.53
C GLY A 115 0.78 -29.36 11.48
N TYR A 116 -0.56 -29.47 11.41
CA TYR A 116 -1.48 -28.34 11.31
C TYR A 116 -2.38 -28.26 12.55
N PHE A 117 -2.95 -27.07 12.77
CA PHE A 117 -3.98 -26.84 13.78
C PHE A 117 -4.82 -25.62 13.42
N TRP A 118 -5.92 -25.41 14.15
CA TRP A 118 -6.81 -24.28 13.96
C TRP A 118 -6.64 -23.28 15.12
N LEU A 119 -6.41 -22.02 14.76
CA LEU A 119 -6.30 -20.90 15.70
C LEU A 119 -7.52 -20.00 15.55
N SER A 120 -8.23 -19.72 16.64
CA SER A 120 -9.39 -18.83 16.58
C SER A 120 -9.03 -17.45 16.05
N TYR A 121 -9.90 -16.83 15.25
CA TYR A 121 -9.78 -15.42 14.86
C TYR A 121 -9.74 -14.48 16.06
N GLU A 122 -10.42 -14.86 17.14
CA GLU A 122 -10.54 -14.07 18.35
C GLU A 122 -9.40 -14.26 19.34
N ASP A 123 -8.37 -15.02 19.00
CA ASP A 123 -7.20 -15.17 19.87
C ASP A 123 -6.52 -13.80 20.07
N PRO A 124 -6.52 -13.25 21.32
CA PRO A 124 -6.00 -11.91 21.58
C PRO A 124 -4.50 -11.80 21.45
N THR A 125 -3.79 -12.94 21.44
CA THR A 125 -2.32 -13.00 21.39
C THR A 125 -1.77 -12.98 19.97
N ILE A 126 -2.64 -13.03 18.94
CA ILE A 126 -2.20 -12.91 17.55
C ILE A 126 -1.48 -11.58 17.35
N GLY A 127 -0.20 -11.65 17.05
CA GLY A 127 0.68 -10.52 16.87
C GLY A 127 0.89 -10.14 15.41
N SER A 128 2.07 -9.64 15.11
CA SER A 128 2.44 -9.14 13.77
C SER A 128 2.27 -10.19 12.69
N VAL A 129 1.78 -9.76 11.55
CA VAL A 129 1.64 -10.54 10.33
C VAL A 129 2.70 -10.11 9.34
N ALA A 130 3.39 -11.07 8.73
CA ALA A 130 4.37 -10.79 7.67
C ALA A 130 4.19 -11.79 6.52
N THR A 131 4.05 -11.27 5.31
CA THR A 131 3.99 -12.06 4.07
C THR A 131 5.22 -11.78 3.25
N TYR A 132 5.97 -12.83 2.90
CA TYR A 132 7.23 -12.73 2.18
C TYR A 132 7.02 -13.11 0.72
N ILE A 133 7.41 -12.23 -0.19
CA ILE A 133 7.38 -12.47 -1.62
C ILE A 133 8.82 -12.65 -2.09
N VAL A 134 9.09 -13.78 -2.72
CA VAL A 134 10.43 -14.14 -3.16
C VAL A 134 10.43 -14.49 -4.64
N ASP A 135 11.45 -14.04 -5.35
CA ASP A 135 11.71 -14.47 -6.72
C ASP A 135 12.61 -15.71 -6.72
N SER A 136 12.45 -16.54 -7.74
CA SER A 136 13.18 -17.79 -7.89
C SER A 136 14.64 -17.63 -8.30
N LYS A 137 15.09 -16.43 -8.66
CA LYS A 137 16.40 -16.13 -9.21
C LYS A 137 17.08 -15.00 -8.44
N ASP A 138 18.43 -15.04 -8.44
CA ASP A 138 19.23 -13.86 -8.19
C ASP A 138 19.18 -12.97 -9.44
N ASN A 139 18.37 -11.94 -9.40
CA ASN A 139 18.17 -11.04 -10.52
C ASN A 139 19.28 -10.00 -10.65
N TYR A 140 20.03 -9.75 -9.55
CA TYR A 140 21.01 -8.68 -9.46
C TYR A 140 22.36 -9.21 -8.97
N SER A 141 23.45 -8.79 -9.65
CA SER A 141 24.80 -9.22 -9.32
C SER A 141 25.42 -8.47 -8.15
N ASN A 142 24.99 -7.22 -7.93
CA ASN A 142 25.50 -6.36 -6.88
C ASN A 142 24.37 -5.73 -6.08
N TYR A 143 24.67 -5.50 -4.81
CA TYR A 143 23.78 -4.89 -3.84
C TYR A 143 24.49 -3.74 -3.13
N TYR A 144 23.81 -2.62 -3.03
CA TYR A 144 24.15 -1.45 -2.24
C TYR A 144 23.06 -1.25 -1.22
N GLY A 145 23.36 -1.32 0.04
CA GLY A 145 22.31 -1.16 1.02
C GLY A 145 22.71 -1.47 2.44
N VAL A 146 21.73 -1.68 3.22
CA VAL A 146 21.72 -1.83 4.66
C VAL A 146 22.74 -2.86 5.14
N GLY A 147 23.67 -2.41 5.97
CA GLY A 147 24.69 -3.30 6.52
C GLY A 147 24.18 -4.19 7.65
N LYS A 148 23.58 -3.67 8.70
CA LYS A 148 23.06 -4.42 9.84
C LYS A 148 21.89 -3.68 10.45
N MET A 149 20.70 -4.05 10.07
CA MET A 149 19.49 -3.56 10.69
C MET A 149 19.33 -4.18 12.08
N TRP A 150 19.26 -3.37 13.14
CA TRP A 150 18.94 -3.81 14.50
C TRP A 150 17.50 -3.54 14.87
N SER A 151 16.94 -2.46 14.38
CA SER A 151 15.52 -2.17 14.44
C SER A 151 15.13 -1.17 13.37
N LEU A 152 13.91 -1.30 12.88
CA LEU A 152 13.26 -0.33 12.03
C LEU A 152 12.39 0.54 12.94
N ASN A 153 12.70 1.83 13.03
CA ASN A 153 11.83 2.80 13.67
C ASN A 153 11.36 3.83 12.65
N ALA A 154 10.12 4.23 12.77
CA ALA A 154 9.67 5.42 12.08
C ALA A 154 10.28 6.63 12.79
N SER A 155 10.70 7.62 12.03
CA SER A 155 11.35 8.78 12.61
C SER A 155 10.39 9.61 13.44
N ALA A 156 10.87 10.02 14.59
CA ALA A 156 10.11 10.64 15.63
C ALA A 156 9.85 12.14 15.45
N ASP A 157 9.09 12.67 16.36
CA ASP A 157 8.55 13.99 16.66
C ASP A 157 9.35 15.26 16.29
N THR A 158 10.62 15.16 15.95
CA THR A 158 11.48 16.34 15.77
C THR A 158 11.57 16.84 14.33
N PHE A 159 10.99 16.11 13.38
CA PHE A 159 11.16 16.41 11.97
C PHE A 159 10.40 17.62 11.47
N TYR A 160 9.20 17.82 11.99
CA TYR A 160 8.27 18.72 11.34
C TYR A 160 7.86 19.85 12.25
N LYS A 161 8.02 21.05 11.74
CA LYS A 161 7.53 22.29 12.38
C LYS A 161 6.06 22.57 12.02
N ASP A 162 5.53 21.85 11.03
CA ASP A 162 4.18 22.00 10.50
C ASP A 162 3.42 20.67 10.62
N GLU A 163 2.23 20.67 11.21
CA GLU A 163 1.43 19.46 11.41
C GLU A 163 1.02 18.78 10.10
N ASP A 164 0.82 19.56 9.03
CA ASP A 164 0.50 19.02 7.72
C ASP A 164 1.71 18.37 7.00
N ALA A 165 2.93 18.74 7.39
CA ALA A 165 4.16 18.20 6.82
C ALA A 165 4.53 16.80 7.35
N LYS A 166 3.96 16.36 8.46
CA LYS A 166 4.31 15.11 9.13
C LYS A 166 4.02 13.84 8.32
N LYS A 167 3.13 13.91 7.34
CA LYS A 167 2.71 12.75 6.54
C LYS A 167 3.57 12.49 5.32
N TYR A 168 4.50 13.36 4.97
CA TYR A 168 5.44 13.15 3.89
C TYR A 168 6.86 13.54 4.28
N GLY A 169 7.83 12.97 3.59
CA GLY A 169 9.24 13.31 3.78
C GLY A 169 10.09 12.78 2.64
N TYR A 170 11.30 13.28 2.56
CA TYR A 170 12.29 12.86 1.57
C TYR A 170 13.45 12.16 2.29
N MET A 171 13.81 11.00 1.81
CA MET A 171 15.02 10.28 2.23
C MET A 171 15.94 10.02 1.06
N SER A 172 17.21 9.95 1.32
CA SER A 172 18.22 9.61 0.32
C SER A 172 19.35 8.79 0.89
N ASN A 173 19.85 7.86 0.08
CA ASN A 173 21.17 7.27 0.27
C ASN A 173 22.05 7.62 -0.93
N ILE A 174 23.27 8.07 -0.64
CA ILE A 174 24.33 8.34 -1.62
C ILE A 174 25.31 7.16 -1.57
N PHE A 175 25.53 6.54 -2.69
CA PHE A 175 26.44 5.40 -2.87
C PHE A 175 27.58 5.76 -3.81
N THR A 176 28.66 4.98 -3.77
CA THR A 176 29.73 5.05 -4.76
C THR A 176 29.74 3.77 -5.58
N ALA A 177 29.62 3.88 -6.88
CA ALA A 177 29.58 2.74 -7.80
C ALA A 177 30.87 1.91 -7.73
N LYS A 178 30.75 0.60 -7.51
CA LYS A 178 31.87 -0.33 -7.36
C LYS A 178 32.49 -0.71 -8.71
N GLY A 179 31.72 -0.58 -9.77
CA GLY A 179 32.11 -0.93 -11.13
C GLY A 179 31.35 -0.13 -12.17
N ASN A 180 31.58 -0.42 -13.45
CA ASN A 180 30.69 0.03 -14.51
C ASN A 180 29.45 -0.86 -14.48
N GLU A 181 28.36 -0.31 -13.99
CA GLU A 181 27.15 -1.05 -13.64
C GLU A 181 25.90 -0.36 -14.20
N GLN A 182 24.79 -1.07 -14.20
CA GLN A 182 23.47 -0.50 -14.45
C GLN A 182 22.61 -0.71 -13.20
N LEU A 183 22.08 0.38 -12.64
CA LEU A 183 21.09 0.35 -11.58
C LEU A 183 19.75 -0.05 -12.20
N GLU A 184 19.17 -1.13 -11.74
CA GLU A 184 17.94 -1.71 -12.31
C GLU A 184 16.76 -1.64 -11.36
N ALA A 185 17.00 -1.71 -10.04
CA ALA A 185 15.94 -1.63 -9.05
C ALA A 185 16.42 -0.93 -7.77
N VAL A 186 15.48 -0.46 -7.00
CA VAL A 186 15.67 0.10 -5.66
C VAL A 186 14.74 -0.58 -4.69
N SER A 187 15.14 -0.68 -3.42
CA SER A 187 14.21 -1.13 -2.38
C SER A 187 14.16 -0.16 -1.23
N PHE A 188 13.02 -0.12 -0.59
CA PHE A 188 12.77 0.74 0.57
C PHE A 188 11.67 0.14 1.44
N TYR A 189 11.49 0.70 2.64
CA TYR A 189 10.36 0.35 3.50
C TYR A 189 9.32 1.46 3.48
N THR A 190 8.06 1.08 3.72
CA THR A 190 6.95 1.99 4.00
C THR A 190 6.39 1.74 5.39
N THR A 191 5.76 2.74 5.99
CA THR A 191 5.28 2.72 7.38
C THR A 191 3.77 2.77 7.52
N ASP A 192 3.04 2.96 6.40
CA ASP A 192 1.58 3.08 6.39
C ASP A 192 0.99 2.32 5.20
N VAL A 193 -0.30 2.00 5.28
CA VAL A 193 -1.06 1.47 4.14
C VAL A 193 -1.24 2.55 3.07
N ASN A 194 -1.20 2.15 1.80
CA ASN A 194 -1.34 3.06 0.66
C ASN A 194 -0.32 4.23 0.67
N THR A 195 0.89 3.97 1.15
CA THR A 195 1.99 4.94 1.08
C THR A 195 2.36 5.21 -0.36
N GLN A 196 2.31 6.47 -0.77
CA GLN A 196 2.75 6.89 -2.09
C GLN A 196 4.25 7.15 -2.09
N TYR A 197 4.91 6.77 -3.18
CA TYR A 197 6.33 7.04 -3.38
C TYR A 197 6.59 7.78 -4.69
N GLU A 198 7.67 8.58 -4.68
CA GLU A 198 8.24 9.22 -5.86
C GLU A 198 9.76 9.02 -5.80
N ILE A 199 10.33 8.33 -6.81
CA ILE A 199 11.75 7.98 -6.88
C ILE A 199 12.44 8.83 -7.92
N THR A 200 13.61 9.40 -7.54
CA THR A 200 14.51 10.09 -8.43
C THR A 200 15.93 9.58 -8.20
N VAL A 201 16.64 9.27 -9.27
CA VAL A 201 18.04 8.86 -9.24
C VAL A 201 18.92 9.98 -9.84
N TYR A 202 19.97 10.34 -9.11
CA TYR A 202 20.98 11.29 -9.57
C TYR A 202 22.32 10.58 -9.74
N THR A 203 23.12 11.02 -10.73
CA THR A 203 24.50 10.61 -10.95
C THR A 203 25.43 11.81 -10.81
N ASP A 204 26.73 11.59 -10.59
CA ASP A 204 27.73 12.65 -10.32
C ASP A 204 27.35 13.53 -9.11
N THR A 205 26.87 12.93 -8.02
CA THR A 205 26.47 13.66 -6.82
C THR A 205 27.65 13.91 -5.88
N ASP A 206 27.59 15.03 -5.15
CA ASP A 206 28.46 15.24 -3.98
C ASP A 206 27.94 14.41 -2.81
N LYS A 207 28.83 13.96 -1.92
CA LYS A 207 28.44 13.21 -0.72
C LYS A 207 27.69 14.05 0.32
N GLU A 208 27.72 15.36 0.18
CA GLU A 208 27.06 16.31 1.10
C GLU A 208 25.70 16.79 0.58
N ASN A 209 25.36 16.47 -0.68
CA ASN A 209 24.10 16.90 -1.26
C ASN A 209 23.58 15.88 -2.31
N PRO A 210 22.54 15.09 -1.98
CA PRO A 210 22.05 14.03 -2.85
C PRO A 210 21.42 14.51 -4.17
N VAL A 211 21.13 15.79 -4.30
CA VAL A 211 20.50 16.38 -5.50
C VAL A 211 21.45 17.30 -6.28
N SER A 212 22.75 17.30 -5.96
CA SER A 212 23.78 18.14 -6.62
C SER A 212 24.10 17.66 -8.04
N GLY A 213 23.88 16.40 -8.33
CA GLY A 213 24.27 15.77 -9.60
C GLY A 213 23.26 15.95 -10.73
N SER A 214 23.41 15.13 -11.76
CA SER A 214 22.49 15.09 -12.89
C SER A 214 21.37 14.10 -12.64
N ILE A 215 20.12 14.48 -12.96
CA ILE A 215 18.99 13.55 -12.93
C ILE A 215 19.19 12.47 -13.99
N ALA A 216 19.33 11.23 -13.57
CA ALA A 216 19.48 10.07 -14.44
C ALA A 216 18.16 9.30 -14.62
N SER A 217 17.28 9.34 -13.62
CA SER A 217 15.91 8.81 -13.65
C SER A 217 15.02 9.64 -12.75
N SER A 218 13.80 9.96 -13.19
CA SER A 218 12.81 10.70 -12.39
C SER A 218 11.39 10.40 -12.84
N GLY A 219 10.41 10.66 -11.96
CA GLY A 219 8.99 10.48 -12.27
C GLY A 219 8.48 9.05 -12.09
N LEU A 220 9.30 8.15 -11.56
CA LEU A 220 8.85 6.84 -11.13
C LEU A 220 8.04 7.01 -9.84
N THR A 221 6.74 6.81 -9.93
CA THR A 221 5.80 6.98 -8.83
C THR A 221 4.93 5.75 -8.70
N GLY A 222 4.50 5.45 -7.49
CA GLY A 222 3.56 4.37 -7.22
C GLY A 222 2.95 4.49 -5.84
N THR A 223 2.19 3.47 -5.48
CA THR A 223 1.54 3.36 -4.18
C THR A 223 1.71 1.94 -3.67
N GLU A 224 2.25 1.82 -2.47
CA GLU A 224 2.38 0.54 -1.79
C GLU A 224 1.16 0.32 -0.90
N LYS A 225 0.39 -0.69 -1.22
CA LYS A 225 -0.88 -1.01 -0.54
C LYS A 225 -0.67 -1.38 0.91
N TYR A 226 0.38 -2.12 1.20
CA TYR A 226 0.71 -2.59 2.55
C TYR A 226 2.01 -1.94 3.03
N PRO A 227 2.14 -1.65 4.32
CA PRO A 227 3.43 -1.26 4.88
C PRO A 227 4.40 -2.45 4.80
N GLY A 228 5.68 -2.15 4.66
CA GLY A 228 6.70 -3.19 4.61
C GLY A 228 7.87 -2.86 3.73
N TYR A 229 8.57 -3.91 3.30
CA TYR A 229 9.69 -3.83 2.37
C TYR A 229 9.20 -4.00 0.95
N HIS A 230 9.67 -3.15 0.04
CA HIS A 230 9.28 -3.14 -1.36
C HIS A 230 10.51 -3.02 -2.24
N THR A 231 10.53 -3.77 -3.35
CA THR A 231 11.51 -3.61 -4.42
C THR A 231 10.81 -3.07 -5.66
N VAL A 232 11.27 -1.94 -6.14
CA VAL A 232 10.73 -1.26 -7.32
C VAL A 232 11.76 -1.28 -8.43
N GLU A 233 11.42 -1.90 -9.54
CA GLU A 233 12.23 -1.87 -10.75
C GLU A 233 12.18 -0.47 -11.38
N LEU A 234 13.30 0.01 -11.85
CA LEU A 234 13.33 1.25 -12.61
C LEU A 234 12.78 1.01 -14.02
N ASP A 235 11.95 1.91 -14.51
CA ASP A 235 11.43 1.84 -15.89
C ASP A 235 12.53 1.68 -16.92
N LYS A 236 13.71 2.19 -16.59
CA LYS A 236 14.95 2.04 -17.35
C LYS A 236 16.15 2.01 -16.43
N ALA A 237 17.01 1.02 -16.66
CA ALA A 237 18.27 0.92 -15.96
C ALA A 237 19.15 2.17 -16.15
N VAL A 238 19.73 2.67 -15.06
CA VAL A 238 20.65 3.82 -15.03
C VAL A 238 22.09 3.32 -15.10
N ALA A 239 22.85 3.78 -16.10
CA ALA A 239 24.26 3.47 -16.21
C ALA A 239 25.06 4.22 -15.14
N LEU A 240 25.94 3.51 -14.44
CA LEU A 240 26.84 4.01 -13.42
C LEU A 240 28.29 3.75 -13.82
N THR A 241 29.15 4.72 -13.56
CA THR A 241 30.61 4.61 -13.84
C THR A 241 31.33 4.27 -12.53
N SER A 242 32.31 3.37 -12.61
CA SER A 242 33.12 2.99 -11.45
C SER A 242 33.72 4.19 -10.73
N GLY A 243 33.50 4.28 -9.41
CA GLY A 243 33.98 5.38 -8.57
C GLY A 243 33.09 6.63 -8.58
N GLU A 244 32.07 6.67 -9.42
CA GLU A 244 31.06 7.74 -9.45
C GLU A 244 30.11 7.64 -8.25
N ASN A 245 29.77 8.78 -7.64
CA ASN A 245 28.70 8.80 -6.65
C ASN A 245 27.35 8.93 -7.35
N PHE A 246 26.39 8.16 -6.88
CA PHE A 246 25.00 8.26 -7.27
C PHE A 246 24.11 8.29 -6.05
N SER A 247 22.99 8.96 -6.13
CA SER A 247 22.01 9.00 -5.08
C SER A 247 20.66 8.51 -5.54
N ILE A 248 19.95 7.89 -4.61
CA ILE A 248 18.53 7.56 -4.73
C ILE A 248 17.79 8.47 -3.77
N VAL A 249 16.89 9.27 -4.29
CA VAL A 249 16.02 10.16 -3.52
C VAL A 249 14.61 9.62 -3.61
N ILE A 250 14.00 9.35 -2.47
CA ILE A 250 12.61 8.89 -2.38
C ILE A 250 11.81 9.88 -1.55
N LYS A 251 10.70 10.35 -2.10
CA LYS A 251 9.66 11.01 -1.34
C LYS A 251 8.61 9.96 -0.97
N LEU A 252 8.31 9.84 0.32
CA LEU A 252 7.21 9.04 0.82
C LEU A 252 6.09 9.94 1.32
N THR A 253 4.85 9.53 1.07
CA THR A 253 3.66 10.24 1.55
C THR A 253 2.68 9.21 2.11
N ASN A 254 2.45 9.27 3.41
CA ASN A 254 1.52 8.42 4.13
C ASN A 254 0.11 9.04 4.13
N PRO A 255 -0.95 8.25 3.96
CA PRO A 255 -2.32 8.76 4.12
C PRO A 255 -2.68 9.12 5.57
N GLN A 256 -2.21 8.33 6.54
CA GLN A 256 -2.66 8.43 7.93
C GLN A 256 -1.52 8.60 8.92
N TYR A 257 -0.49 7.74 8.85
CA TYR A 257 0.57 7.71 9.85
C TYR A 257 1.56 8.87 9.69
N GLU A 258 1.82 9.56 10.80
CA GLU A 258 2.58 10.82 10.81
C GLU A 258 4.10 10.64 10.61
N TYR A 259 4.60 9.40 10.57
CA TYR A 259 6.04 9.12 10.45
C TYR A 259 6.36 8.37 9.15
N PRO A 260 6.51 9.07 8.02
CA PRO A 260 6.64 8.45 6.71
C PRO A 260 8.02 7.82 6.45
N LEU A 261 9.08 8.27 7.14
CA LEU A 261 10.44 7.85 6.84
C LEU A 261 10.92 6.74 7.77
N PRO A 262 11.15 5.52 7.26
CA PRO A 262 11.70 4.41 8.03
C PRO A 262 13.21 4.58 8.23
N VAL A 263 13.63 4.68 9.47
CA VAL A 263 15.02 4.91 9.88
C VAL A 263 15.62 3.64 10.48
N GLU A 264 16.82 3.28 10.04
CA GLU A 264 17.63 2.30 10.73
C GLU A 264 18.15 2.89 12.04
N THR A 265 17.93 2.19 13.13
CA THR A 265 18.39 2.64 14.43
C THR A 265 19.26 1.62 15.13
N TYR A 266 20.17 2.13 15.92
CA TYR A 266 21.03 1.36 16.79
C TYR A 266 20.76 1.77 18.25
N PHE A 267 20.60 0.75 19.10
CA PHE A 267 20.44 0.91 20.53
C PHE A 267 21.79 0.96 21.23
N ASN A 268 22.16 2.08 21.82
CA ASN A 268 23.34 2.16 22.67
C ASN A 268 22.93 1.87 24.12
N GLY A 269 23.18 0.66 24.59
CA GLY A 269 22.87 0.28 25.99
C GLY A 269 22.75 -1.21 26.27
N PHE A 270 22.46 -2.06 25.29
CA PHE A 270 22.24 -3.49 25.53
C PHE A 270 23.46 -4.38 25.26
N TYR A 271 24.42 -3.98 24.45
CA TYR A 271 25.64 -4.75 24.17
C TYR A 271 26.85 -3.82 24.05
N ASN A 272 27.96 -4.20 24.65
CA ASN A 272 29.27 -3.54 24.60
C ASN A 272 29.95 -3.53 23.20
N SER A 273 29.20 -3.46 22.14
CA SER A 273 29.73 -3.36 20.78
C SER A 273 29.45 -1.96 20.24
N SER A 274 30.51 -1.18 20.05
CA SER A 274 30.44 0.06 19.28
C SER A 274 29.73 -0.20 17.96
N PRO A 275 28.76 0.66 17.53
CA PRO A 275 28.17 0.56 16.23
C PRO A 275 29.32 0.66 15.21
N LYS A 276 29.58 -0.41 14.50
CA LYS A 276 30.28 -0.27 13.24
C LYS A 276 29.20 0.20 12.29
N TYR A 277 29.19 1.50 12.01
CA TYR A 277 28.53 2.02 10.85
C TYR A 277 28.89 1.12 9.68
N SER A 278 27.96 0.85 8.79
CA SER A 278 28.25 0.03 7.63
C SER A 278 29.46 0.64 6.91
N ASP A 279 30.53 -0.15 6.74
CA ASP A 279 31.77 0.25 6.07
C ASP A 279 31.56 0.42 4.54
N ASP A 280 30.30 0.50 4.06
CA ASP A 280 29.95 0.63 2.65
C ASP A 280 30.13 2.06 2.09
N GLY A 281 30.45 3.01 2.99
CA GLY A 281 30.72 4.40 2.62
C GLY A 281 29.52 5.19 2.12
N ARG A 282 28.29 4.67 2.32
CA ARG A 282 27.06 5.41 2.01
C ARG A 282 26.88 6.59 2.95
N VAL A 283 26.18 7.61 2.46
CA VAL A 283 25.72 8.75 3.24
C VAL A 283 24.20 8.79 3.16
N SER A 284 23.55 8.83 4.31
CA SER A 284 22.09 8.89 4.40
C SER A 284 21.63 10.28 4.83
N MET A 285 20.73 10.87 4.07
CA MET A 285 20.25 12.23 4.29
C MET A 285 18.74 12.31 4.21
N TYR A 286 18.15 13.22 4.98
CA TYR A 286 16.71 13.49 4.93
C TYR A 286 16.43 14.95 4.60
N SER A 287 15.21 15.22 4.13
CA SER A 287 14.73 16.56 3.85
C SER A 287 13.22 16.65 4.05
N GLU A 288 12.76 17.79 4.57
CA GLU A 288 11.32 18.11 4.67
C GLU A 288 10.75 18.61 3.33
N ASN A 289 11.57 19.23 2.51
CA ASN A 289 11.13 19.95 1.31
C ASN A 289 11.81 19.49 0.01
N GLY A 290 12.69 18.48 0.08
CA GLY A 290 13.45 17.95 -1.05
C GLY A 290 14.58 18.86 -1.56
N LYS A 291 14.92 19.94 -0.83
CA LYS A 291 15.94 20.93 -1.21
C LYS A 291 17.03 21.08 -0.16
N ASP A 292 16.62 21.21 1.10
CA ASP A 292 17.50 21.38 2.23
C ASP A 292 17.70 20.02 2.88
N TRP A 293 18.94 19.51 2.86
CA TRP A 293 19.27 18.14 3.27
C TRP A 293 20.07 18.13 4.56
N ASN A 294 19.71 17.24 5.47
CA ASN A 294 20.35 17.04 6.77
C ASN A 294 20.84 15.60 6.90
N ASP A 295 21.89 15.39 7.69
CA ASP A 295 22.41 14.06 7.98
C ASP A 295 21.42 13.27 8.85
N VAL A 296 21.22 11.99 8.53
CA VAL A 296 20.28 11.12 9.27
C VAL A 296 20.64 10.99 10.76
N SER A 297 21.89 11.16 11.13
CA SER A 297 22.33 11.07 12.53
C SER A 297 21.71 12.15 13.44
N GLU A 298 21.22 13.25 12.87
CA GLU A 298 20.48 14.28 13.59
C GLU A 298 19.14 13.80 14.14
N LEU A 299 18.62 12.66 13.63
CA LEU A 299 17.40 12.00 14.09
C LEU A 299 17.61 11.11 15.32
N SER A 300 18.79 11.12 15.88
CA SER A 300 19.08 10.37 17.10
C SER A 300 18.39 11.01 18.30
N TYR A 301 17.82 10.21 19.19
CA TYR A 301 17.15 10.71 20.39
C TYR A 301 17.43 9.83 21.63
N VAL A 302 17.23 10.41 22.80
CA VAL A 302 17.43 9.74 24.10
C VAL A 302 16.06 9.45 24.72
N THR A 303 15.83 8.20 25.11
CA THR A 303 14.61 7.78 25.82
C THR A 303 14.99 6.84 26.97
N ASP A 304 14.41 7.02 28.15
CA ASP A 304 14.55 6.15 29.34
C ASP A 304 16.00 5.69 29.66
N GLY A 305 16.97 6.58 29.43
CA GLY A 305 18.39 6.30 29.66
C GLY A 305 19.11 5.56 28.53
N TYR A 306 18.44 5.35 27.41
CA TYR A 306 19.02 4.78 26.19
C TYR A 306 19.11 5.84 25.10
N THR A 307 20.14 5.76 24.28
CA THR A 307 20.25 6.57 23.06
C THR A 307 19.90 5.68 21.87
N LEU A 308 18.88 6.10 21.13
CA LEU A 308 18.58 5.57 19.80
C LEU A 308 19.35 6.40 18.79
N CYS A 309 20.36 5.80 18.17
CA CYS A 309 21.15 6.45 17.13
C CYS A 309 20.57 6.08 15.76
N ALA A 310 20.11 7.07 15.01
CA ALA A 310 19.77 6.88 13.62
C ALA A 310 21.06 6.64 12.81
N THR A 311 21.10 5.56 12.04
CA THR A 311 22.30 5.10 11.32
C THR A 311 22.17 5.14 9.82
N GLY A 312 20.96 5.23 9.29
CA GLY A 312 20.69 5.26 7.86
C GLY A 312 19.23 5.10 7.53
N PHE A 313 18.91 5.17 6.25
CA PHE A 313 17.62 4.79 5.72
C PHE A 313 17.67 3.38 5.15
N CYS A 314 16.60 2.61 5.37
CA CYS A 314 16.38 1.31 4.77
C CYS A 314 16.07 1.45 3.27
N LEU A 315 17.04 1.96 2.53
CA LEU A 315 16.99 2.25 1.11
C LEU A 315 18.18 1.60 0.43
N SER A 316 17.94 0.74 -0.54
CA SER A 316 18.99 -0.05 -1.21
C SER A 316 18.92 0.11 -2.72
N ALA A 317 20.04 -0.26 -3.38
CA ALA A 317 20.17 -0.26 -4.81
C ALA A 317 20.63 -1.65 -5.31
N PHE A 318 20.06 -2.07 -6.43
CA PHE A 318 20.37 -3.34 -7.08
C PHE A 318 20.91 -3.07 -8.47
N THR A 319 22.10 -3.64 -8.77
CA THR A 319 22.79 -3.40 -10.02
C THR A 319 23.27 -4.69 -10.67
N ASN A 320 23.44 -4.62 -11.99
CA ASN A 320 24.13 -5.62 -12.79
C ASN A 320 25.34 -5.00 -13.48
N PRO A 321 26.36 -5.79 -13.83
CA PRO A 321 27.47 -5.30 -14.64
C PRO A 321 26.97 -4.67 -15.94
N LEU A 322 27.50 -3.50 -16.29
CA LEU A 322 27.17 -2.87 -17.56
C LEU A 322 27.73 -3.71 -18.69
N PRO A 323 26.95 -4.14 -19.71
CA PRO A 323 27.47 -4.85 -20.86
C PRO A 323 28.57 -4.05 -21.55
N GLU A 324 29.68 -4.69 -21.94
CA GLU A 324 30.83 -4.02 -22.58
C GLU A 324 30.44 -3.16 -23.81
N SER A 325 29.40 -3.55 -24.53
CA SER A 325 28.82 -2.78 -25.63
C SER A 325 28.15 -1.45 -25.23
N ARG A 326 27.82 -1.29 -23.93
CA ARG A 326 27.21 -0.06 -23.38
C ARG A 326 28.21 0.87 -22.68
N ILE A 327 29.43 0.41 -22.39
CA ILE A 327 30.49 1.22 -21.75
C ILE A 327 30.96 2.39 -22.64
N ALA A 328 30.72 2.31 -23.94
CA ALA A 328 31.07 3.33 -24.90
C ALA A 328 29.88 4.18 -25.31
N SER A 329 29.48 5.17 -24.47
CA SER A 329 28.76 6.36 -24.93
C SER A 329 27.22 6.43 -24.84
N GLU A 330 26.66 6.70 -23.72
CA GLU A 330 25.43 7.53 -23.70
C GLU A 330 25.84 9.00 -23.46
N ASN A 331 26.28 9.71 -24.49
CA ASN A 331 26.63 11.14 -24.39
C ASN A 331 25.40 12.06 -24.45
N VAL A 332 24.18 11.53 -24.69
CA VAL A 332 22.97 12.34 -24.76
C VAL A 332 22.00 11.95 -23.67
N ARG A 333 21.67 12.90 -22.81
CA ARG A 333 20.72 12.78 -21.71
C ARG A 333 19.40 13.46 -22.09
N PHE A 334 18.29 12.87 -21.63
CA PHE A 334 16.93 13.37 -21.82
C PHE A 334 16.40 13.86 -20.47
N SER A 335 15.86 15.08 -20.41
CA SER A 335 15.29 15.65 -19.18
C SER A 335 13.95 15.02 -18.75
N ILE A 336 13.33 14.24 -19.64
CA ILE A 336 12.08 13.53 -19.38
C ILE A 336 12.32 12.06 -19.71
N ILE A 337 11.95 11.18 -18.78
CA ILE A 337 11.97 9.73 -18.96
C ILE A 337 10.92 9.32 -19.99
N GLU A 338 11.15 8.21 -20.68
CA GLU A 338 10.15 7.61 -21.54
C GLU A 338 8.88 7.21 -20.75
N GLY A 339 7.74 7.23 -21.41
CA GLY A 339 6.47 6.88 -20.83
C GLY A 339 5.40 7.98 -20.94
N PRO A 340 4.43 7.98 -20.03
CA PRO A 340 3.31 8.93 -20.07
C PRO A 340 3.76 10.35 -19.72
N VAL A 341 3.46 11.32 -20.59
CA VAL A 341 3.76 12.74 -20.38
C VAL A 341 2.55 13.62 -20.72
N ALA A 342 2.44 14.77 -20.08
CA ALA A 342 1.47 15.77 -20.52
C ALA A 342 1.91 16.34 -21.88
N LEU A 343 1.04 16.33 -22.88
CA LEU A 343 1.33 16.97 -24.17
C LEU A 343 1.57 18.46 -23.97
N GLY A 344 2.59 18.99 -24.64
CA GLY A 344 3.09 20.33 -24.42
C GLY A 344 4.31 20.40 -23.50
N SER A 345 4.72 19.27 -22.88
CA SER A 345 5.94 19.19 -22.09
C SER A 345 7.17 19.52 -22.89
N LYS A 346 8.15 20.16 -22.24
CA LYS A 346 9.44 20.58 -22.84
C LYS A 346 10.50 19.53 -22.52
N LEU A 347 10.92 18.79 -23.54
CA LEU A 347 12.01 17.85 -23.44
C LEU A 347 13.34 18.55 -23.75
N GLU A 348 14.27 18.50 -22.81
CA GLU A 348 15.63 19.00 -22.97
C GLU A 348 16.61 17.84 -23.21
N LEU A 349 17.59 18.08 -24.08
CA LEU A 349 18.69 17.17 -24.37
C LEU A 349 20.01 17.80 -23.92
N SER A 350 20.86 17.02 -23.28
CA SER A 350 22.16 17.46 -22.75
C SER A 350 23.22 16.36 -22.85
N GLY A 351 24.43 16.61 -22.38
CA GLY A 351 25.51 15.61 -22.25
C GLY A 351 26.49 15.58 -23.44
N ALA A 352 26.33 16.43 -24.44
CA ALA A 352 27.31 16.58 -25.54
C ALA A 352 27.28 18.00 -26.13
N ASP A 353 28.39 18.43 -26.70
CA ASP A 353 28.54 19.78 -27.29
C ASP A 353 27.68 19.96 -28.55
N GLU A 354 27.51 18.91 -29.32
CA GLU A 354 26.62 18.91 -30.49
C GLU A 354 25.70 17.70 -30.46
N ILE A 355 24.38 17.97 -30.32
CA ILE A 355 23.31 16.96 -30.25
C ILE A 355 22.44 17.07 -31.48
N TRP A 356 22.08 15.92 -32.04
CA TRP A 356 21.14 15.75 -33.12
C TRP A 356 20.00 14.84 -32.66
N TYR A 357 18.83 15.05 -33.17
CA TYR A 357 17.67 14.20 -32.87
C TYR A 357 16.75 13.99 -34.06
N SER A 358 15.91 12.99 -34.01
CA SER A 358 14.79 12.76 -34.91
C SER A 358 13.55 12.37 -34.10
N ILE A 359 12.36 12.64 -34.66
CA ILE A 359 11.08 12.25 -34.09
C ILE A 359 10.45 11.24 -35.03
N ASP A 360 9.99 10.10 -34.48
CA ASP A 360 9.34 9.00 -35.20
C ASP A 360 10.13 8.53 -36.44
N GLY A 361 11.47 8.52 -36.35
CA GLY A 361 12.35 8.15 -37.47
C GLY A 361 12.39 9.16 -38.62
N GLY A 362 11.88 10.37 -38.42
CA GLY A 362 11.93 11.46 -39.40
C GLY A 362 13.33 12.02 -39.63
N ALA A 363 13.42 13.18 -40.31
CA ALA A 363 14.67 13.83 -40.63
C ALA A 363 15.47 14.22 -39.36
N ALA A 364 16.78 14.10 -39.42
CA ALA A 364 17.69 14.53 -38.38
C ALA A 364 17.68 16.06 -38.21
N ILE A 365 17.54 16.52 -36.99
CA ILE A 365 17.47 17.94 -36.62
C ILE A 365 18.55 18.22 -35.59
N ARG A 366 19.29 19.32 -35.75
CA ARG A 366 20.26 19.74 -34.73
C ARG A 366 19.50 20.33 -33.54
N TYR A 367 19.83 19.84 -32.34
CA TYR A 367 19.23 20.34 -31.11
C TYR A 367 19.77 21.73 -30.75
N THR A 368 18.89 22.70 -30.63
CA THR A 368 19.23 24.10 -30.28
C THR A 368 18.26 24.71 -29.26
N LYS A 369 17.14 24.04 -29.00
CA LYS A 369 16.11 24.46 -28.04
C LYS A 369 15.29 23.24 -27.60
N PRO A 370 14.61 23.31 -26.45
CA PRO A 370 13.73 22.24 -25.97
C PRO A 370 12.73 21.78 -27.03
N ILE A 371 12.53 20.47 -27.10
CA ILE A 371 11.54 19.82 -27.96
C ILE A 371 10.19 19.84 -27.25
N ILE A 372 9.16 20.33 -27.94
CA ILE A 372 7.80 20.29 -27.38
C ILE A 372 7.16 18.97 -27.79
N LEU A 373 6.74 18.18 -26.82
CA LEU A 373 6.07 16.89 -27.03
C LEU A 373 4.57 17.14 -27.31
N GLU A 374 4.24 17.43 -28.57
CA GLU A 374 2.86 17.78 -28.98
C GLU A 374 1.94 16.57 -29.14
N LYS A 375 2.50 15.38 -29.30
CA LYS A 375 1.80 14.09 -29.49
C LYS A 375 2.65 12.96 -28.95
N ALA A 376 2.05 11.78 -28.79
CA ALA A 376 2.80 10.55 -28.57
C ALA A 376 3.82 10.33 -29.70
N CYS A 377 5.09 10.10 -29.35
CA CYS A 377 6.17 9.99 -30.32
C CYS A 377 7.39 9.29 -29.70
N THR A 378 8.27 8.81 -30.58
CA THR A 378 9.62 8.37 -30.20
C THR A 378 10.63 9.42 -30.61
N VAL A 379 11.39 9.94 -29.64
CA VAL A 379 12.53 10.83 -29.88
C VAL A 379 13.81 10.03 -29.83
N SER A 380 14.58 10.04 -30.91
CA SER A 380 15.90 9.42 -30.99
C SER A 380 16.96 10.51 -31.06
N ALA A 381 17.98 10.48 -30.19
CA ALA A 381 19.01 11.51 -30.14
C ALA A 381 20.41 10.88 -30.10
N TRP A 382 21.38 11.63 -30.63
CA TRP A 382 22.81 11.22 -30.68
C TRP A 382 23.72 12.43 -30.66
N SER A 383 24.94 12.21 -30.15
CA SER A 383 26.00 13.22 -30.22
C SER A 383 26.65 13.24 -31.61
N LYS A 384 27.26 14.37 -31.95
CA LYS A 384 28.11 14.49 -33.11
C LYS A 384 29.43 15.13 -32.72
N THR A 385 30.55 14.45 -33.00
CA THR A 385 31.88 14.95 -32.68
C THR A 385 32.78 14.79 -33.94
N ASN A 386 33.32 15.88 -34.43
CA ASN A 386 34.19 15.90 -35.63
C ASN A 386 33.55 15.19 -36.85
N GLY A 387 32.24 15.34 -37.03
CA GLY A 387 31.53 14.74 -38.15
C GLY A 387 31.08 13.29 -37.95
N SER A 388 31.58 12.60 -36.94
CA SER A 388 31.16 11.24 -36.56
C SER A 388 29.97 11.28 -35.62
N SER A 389 28.99 10.40 -35.86
CA SER A 389 27.83 10.25 -34.98
C SER A 389 28.12 9.27 -33.85
N GLY A 390 27.76 9.65 -32.62
CA GLY A 390 27.72 8.76 -31.46
C GLY A 390 26.53 7.79 -31.52
N ASN A 391 26.33 7.02 -30.45
CA ASN A 391 25.22 6.08 -30.35
C ASN A 391 23.89 6.82 -30.32
N ILE A 392 22.86 6.18 -30.89
CA ILE A 392 21.49 6.71 -30.89
C ILE A 392 20.81 6.19 -29.64
N VAL A 393 20.31 7.12 -28.84
CA VAL A 393 19.42 6.84 -27.68
C VAL A 393 18.00 7.20 -28.06
N SER A 394 17.06 6.32 -27.86
CA SER A 394 15.64 6.53 -28.19
C SER A 394 14.78 6.49 -26.93
N ARG A 395 13.79 7.38 -26.86
CA ARG A 395 12.77 7.44 -25.81
C ARG A 395 11.40 7.56 -26.45
N THR A 396 10.44 6.77 -25.95
CA THR A 396 9.05 6.80 -26.43
C THR A 396 8.18 7.49 -25.39
N TYR A 397 7.44 8.48 -25.82
CA TYR A 397 6.52 9.27 -25.01
C TYR A 397 5.09 8.98 -25.41
N THR A 398 4.24 8.71 -24.43
CA THR A 398 2.80 8.54 -24.61
C THR A 398 2.05 9.66 -23.90
N LYS A 399 0.77 9.83 -24.23
CA LYS A 399 -0.04 10.84 -23.55
C LYS A 399 -0.41 10.35 -22.14
N ALA A 400 -0.12 11.14 -21.12
CA ALA A 400 -0.47 10.84 -19.75
C ALA A 400 -1.99 10.93 -19.52
N LYS A 401 -2.49 10.18 -18.55
CA LYS A 401 -3.85 10.35 -18.01
C LYS A 401 -3.83 11.34 -16.84
N SER A 402 -4.92 12.07 -16.66
CA SER A 402 -5.17 12.90 -15.48
C SER A 402 -5.79 12.01 -14.41
N ALA A 403 -4.96 11.33 -13.62
CA ALA A 403 -5.42 10.42 -12.58
C ALA A 403 -5.54 11.12 -11.22
N LEU A 404 -6.48 10.65 -10.41
CA LEU A 404 -6.48 10.93 -8.97
C LEU A 404 -5.42 10.05 -8.30
N THR A 405 -4.78 10.60 -7.28
CA THR A 405 -3.89 9.81 -6.41
C THR A 405 -4.69 9.04 -5.35
N GLU A 406 -5.81 9.62 -4.92
CA GLU A 406 -6.69 9.05 -3.89
C GLU A 406 -8.06 9.73 -3.97
N TYR A 407 -9.10 9.07 -3.49
CA TYR A 407 -10.28 9.76 -3.01
C TYR A 407 -10.81 9.11 -1.73
N ALA A 408 -11.36 9.93 -0.84
CA ALA A 408 -11.99 9.47 0.38
C ALA A 408 -13.51 9.65 0.28
N ILE A 409 -14.25 8.70 0.84
CA ILE A 409 -15.71 8.72 0.91
C ILE A 409 -16.10 8.80 2.39
N ARG A 410 -16.96 9.74 2.73
CA ARG A 410 -17.49 9.90 4.09
C ARG A 410 -19.01 9.78 4.08
N TYR A 411 -19.54 8.97 5.00
CA TYR A 411 -20.97 8.84 5.26
C TYR A 411 -21.21 8.44 6.72
N GLY A 412 -22.12 9.17 7.42
CA GLY A 412 -22.22 9.06 8.87
C GLY A 412 -20.85 9.30 9.51
N ASP A 413 -20.45 8.42 10.41
CA ASP A 413 -19.15 8.46 11.09
C ASP A 413 -18.05 7.68 10.34
N LYS A 414 -18.39 7.07 9.20
CA LYS A 414 -17.45 6.26 8.42
C LYS A 414 -16.68 7.08 7.40
N LYS A 415 -15.39 6.76 7.25
CA LYS A 415 -14.52 7.22 6.17
C LYS A 415 -13.89 6.02 5.48
N ILE A 416 -13.92 6.00 4.16
CA ILE A 416 -13.29 4.98 3.31
C ILE A 416 -12.30 5.71 2.41
N PHE A 417 -11.07 5.22 2.36
CA PHE A 417 -10.04 5.73 1.45
C PHE A 417 -9.90 4.76 0.28
N VAL A 418 -9.84 5.30 -0.92
CA VAL A 418 -9.75 4.53 -2.15
C VAL A 418 -8.59 5.06 -2.97
N THR A 419 -7.62 4.18 -3.26
CA THR A 419 -6.60 4.44 -4.27
C THR A 419 -7.15 3.92 -5.59
N PRO A 420 -7.39 4.79 -6.58
CA PRO A 420 -7.88 4.36 -7.87
C PRO A 420 -6.80 3.55 -8.59
N ASP A 421 -7.15 2.40 -9.10
CA ASP A 421 -6.33 1.67 -10.06
C ASP A 421 -7.00 1.64 -11.45
N ASP A 422 -6.25 1.29 -12.47
CA ASP A 422 -6.76 1.21 -13.84
C ASP A 422 -7.76 0.05 -14.06
N TYR A 423 -7.92 -0.84 -13.06
CA TYR A 423 -8.69 -2.09 -13.17
C TYR A 423 -9.95 -2.14 -12.31
N ALA A 424 -10.04 -1.35 -11.24
CA ALA A 424 -11.16 -1.35 -10.30
C ALA A 424 -11.69 0.07 -10.05
N ASN A 425 -12.30 0.66 -11.07
CA ASN A 425 -12.86 2.02 -11.00
C ASN A 425 -14.27 2.09 -10.37
N GLU A 426 -14.77 1.00 -9.79
CA GLU A 426 -16.14 0.90 -9.30
C GLU A 426 -16.17 0.51 -7.82
N ASN A 427 -16.60 1.44 -6.96
CA ASN A 427 -16.84 1.18 -5.55
C ASN A 427 -18.34 1.12 -5.27
N VAL A 428 -18.79 0.10 -4.53
CA VAL A 428 -20.21 -0.07 -4.18
C VAL A 428 -20.41 0.22 -2.69
N ILE A 429 -21.26 1.17 -2.38
CA ILE A 429 -21.57 1.58 -1.00
C ILE A 429 -23.07 1.42 -0.73
N ALA A 430 -23.38 0.70 0.35
CA ALA A 430 -24.73 0.62 0.87
C ALA A 430 -24.88 1.56 2.08
N LEU A 431 -25.62 2.65 1.91
CA LEU A 431 -25.86 3.61 2.99
C LEU A 431 -26.89 3.06 3.99
N PRO A 432 -26.59 3.11 5.30
CA PRO A 432 -27.56 2.82 6.35
C PRO A 432 -28.76 3.78 6.30
N VAL A 433 -29.89 3.36 6.86
CA VAL A 433 -31.13 4.16 6.89
C VAL A 433 -30.94 5.52 7.55
N GLY A 434 -30.20 5.59 8.65
CA GLY A 434 -29.95 6.83 9.40
C GLY A 434 -28.98 7.82 8.73
N VAL A 435 -28.36 7.45 7.61
CA VAL A 435 -27.36 8.29 6.91
C VAL A 435 -28.01 8.95 5.71
N SER A 436 -28.01 10.28 5.64
CA SER A 436 -28.67 11.06 4.58
C SER A 436 -28.01 10.93 3.21
N GLY A 437 -26.67 10.88 3.17
CA GLY A 437 -25.90 10.89 1.94
C GLY A 437 -24.44 10.64 2.17
N ILE A 438 -23.64 10.93 1.13
CA ILE A 438 -22.18 10.83 1.17
C ILE A 438 -21.51 12.13 0.75
N SER A 439 -20.28 12.33 1.18
CA SER A 439 -19.36 13.33 0.64
C SER A 439 -18.09 12.65 0.14
N ILE A 440 -17.49 13.18 -0.90
CA ILE A 440 -16.26 12.66 -1.51
C ILE A 440 -15.18 13.72 -1.46
N ARG A 441 -13.98 13.33 -1.04
CA ARG A 441 -12.78 14.17 -1.01
C ARG A 441 -11.76 13.61 -2.00
N PRO A 442 -11.68 14.16 -3.22
CA PRO A 442 -10.71 13.70 -4.20
C PRO A 442 -9.34 14.33 -3.95
N ARG A 443 -8.27 13.62 -4.25
CA ARG A 443 -6.91 14.12 -4.26
C ARG A 443 -6.28 13.92 -5.64
N GLY A 444 -5.74 14.99 -6.21
CA GLY A 444 -5.10 15.00 -7.53
C GLY A 444 -4.58 16.39 -7.90
N CYS A 445 -3.80 16.47 -8.97
CA CYS A 445 -3.11 17.70 -9.36
C CYS A 445 -3.95 18.64 -10.26
N ASP A 446 -5.13 18.20 -10.68
CA ASP A 446 -5.79 18.75 -11.85
C ASP A 446 -7.21 19.27 -11.53
N GLU A 447 -7.96 19.68 -12.53
CA GLU A 447 -9.36 20.08 -12.34
C GLU A 447 -10.22 18.85 -12.02
N ILE A 448 -10.88 18.86 -10.87
CA ILE A 448 -11.67 17.73 -10.40
C ILE A 448 -13.13 18.14 -10.26
N THR A 449 -14.03 17.24 -10.70
CA THR A 449 -15.45 17.36 -10.44
C THR A 449 -15.97 16.11 -9.75
N VAL A 450 -16.90 16.27 -8.81
CA VAL A 450 -17.65 15.20 -8.15
C VAL A 450 -19.12 15.43 -8.47
N ASP A 451 -19.76 14.45 -9.08
CA ASP A 451 -21.17 14.56 -9.51
C ASP A 451 -21.43 15.82 -10.36
N GLY A 452 -20.48 16.15 -11.25
CA GLY A 452 -20.50 17.32 -12.11
C GLY A 452 -20.19 18.67 -11.44
N LYS A 453 -20.01 18.73 -10.14
CA LYS A 453 -19.63 19.94 -9.41
C LYS A 453 -18.13 19.97 -9.16
N ARG A 454 -17.52 21.15 -9.36
CA ARG A 454 -16.09 21.34 -9.10
C ARG A 454 -15.79 21.18 -7.62
N VAL A 455 -14.75 20.42 -7.31
CA VAL A 455 -14.22 20.21 -5.96
C VAL A 455 -12.71 20.43 -6.01
N MET A 456 -12.16 21.15 -5.03
CA MET A 456 -10.71 21.34 -4.94
C MET A 456 -10.06 20.03 -4.46
N SER A 457 -8.83 19.83 -4.90
CA SER A 457 -8.04 18.70 -4.38
C SER A 457 -7.96 18.77 -2.85
N ASP A 458 -8.19 17.63 -2.21
CA ASP A 458 -8.16 17.46 -0.76
C ASP A 458 -9.29 18.19 0.03
N GLU A 459 -10.33 18.64 -0.67
CA GLU A 459 -11.55 19.21 -0.06
C GLU A 459 -12.74 18.27 -0.20
N TRP A 460 -13.62 18.28 0.80
CA TRP A 460 -14.86 17.51 0.75
C TRP A 460 -15.89 18.15 -0.18
N SER A 461 -16.52 17.34 -1.03
CA SER A 461 -17.70 17.76 -1.79
C SER A 461 -18.85 18.15 -0.85
N GLU A 462 -19.81 18.89 -1.38
CA GLU A 462 -21.13 18.96 -0.73
C GLU A 462 -21.70 17.56 -0.55
N GLU A 463 -22.53 17.38 0.48
CA GLU A 463 -23.21 16.10 0.72
C GLU A 463 -24.17 15.78 -0.43
N ILE A 464 -24.00 14.59 -1.00
CA ILE A 464 -24.87 14.03 -2.03
C ILE A 464 -25.89 13.14 -1.33
N THR A 465 -27.12 13.63 -1.19
CA THR A 465 -28.19 12.95 -0.48
C THR A 465 -28.92 11.94 -1.36
N LEU A 466 -29.32 10.82 -0.75
CA LEU A 466 -30.14 9.79 -1.39
C LEU A 466 -31.40 9.52 -0.56
N VAL A 467 -32.48 9.17 -1.25
CA VAL A 467 -33.70 8.67 -0.59
C VAL A 467 -33.65 7.13 -0.46
N PRO A 468 -34.30 6.55 0.55
CA PRO A 468 -34.34 5.10 0.72
C PRO A 468 -34.75 4.37 -0.56
N GLY A 469 -34.01 3.34 -0.93
CA GLY A 469 -34.16 2.57 -2.17
C GLY A 469 -33.52 3.19 -3.42
N GLU A 470 -33.03 4.42 -3.33
CA GLU A 470 -32.31 5.04 -4.44
C GLU A 470 -30.94 4.41 -4.62
N SER A 471 -30.64 4.07 -5.89
CA SER A 471 -29.29 3.70 -6.32
C SER A 471 -28.80 4.75 -7.31
N ARG A 472 -27.57 5.24 -7.11
CA ARG A 472 -27.00 6.29 -7.93
C ARG A 472 -25.51 6.06 -8.15
N ASP A 473 -25.08 6.31 -9.38
CA ASP A 473 -23.67 6.36 -9.76
C ASP A 473 -23.16 7.79 -9.58
N ILE A 474 -22.21 7.97 -8.69
CA ILE A 474 -21.54 9.25 -8.45
C ILE A 474 -20.22 9.21 -9.21
N VAL A 475 -20.08 10.11 -10.19
CA VAL A 475 -18.88 10.17 -11.04
C VAL A 475 -17.91 11.21 -10.50
N ILE A 476 -16.68 10.79 -10.29
CA ILE A 476 -15.54 11.67 -10.03
C ILE A 476 -14.75 11.76 -11.33
N LYS A 477 -14.51 12.96 -11.81
CA LYS A 477 -13.75 13.20 -13.04
C LYS A 477 -12.56 14.07 -12.77
N SER A 478 -11.40 13.64 -13.24
CA SER A 478 -10.15 14.42 -13.21
C SER A 478 -9.70 14.76 -14.61
N SER A 479 -9.30 16.01 -14.84
CA SER A 479 -8.86 16.49 -16.14
C SER A 479 -7.77 17.55 -16.04
N ALA A 480 -6.77 17.47 -16.93
CA ALA A 480 -5.69 18.43 -17.04
C ALA A 480 -5.34 18.73 -18.48
N SER A 481 -4.75 19.92 -18.70
CA SER A 481 -4.24 20.29 -20.01
C SER A 481 -3.14 19.32 -20.45
N GLY A 482 -3.25 18.82 -21.68
CA GLY A 482 -2.27 17.90 -22.24
C GLY A 482 -2.37 16.44 -21.80
N LYS A 483 -3.32 16.11 -20.92
CA LYS A 483 -3.58 14.73 -20.46
C LYS A 483 -4.95 14.23 -20.89
N ASP A 484 -5.14 12.91 -20.87
CA ASP A 484 -6.46 12.30 -21.02
C ASP A 484 -7.21 12.38 -19.68
N ALA A 485 -8.48 12.71 -19.71
CA ALA A 485 -9.30 12.73 -18.50
C ALA A 485 -9.52 11.31 -17.96
N SER A 486 -9.62 11.19 -16.64
CA SER A 486 -10.00 9.94 -15.96
C SER A 486 -11.34 10.11 -15.25
N GLU A 487 -12.11 9.04 -15.21
CA GLU A 487 -13.41 8.97 -14.53
C GLU A 487 -13.44 7.76 -13.58
N TYR A 488 -13.97 7.97 -12.38
CA TYR A 488 -14.12 6.97 -11.34
C TYR A 488 -15.58 6.97 -10.88
N THR A 489 -16.13 5.79 -10.63
CA THR A 489 -17.55 5.67 -10.27
C THR A 489 -17.68 5.13 -8.84
N VAL A 490 -18.48 5.81 -8.03
CA VAL A 490 -18.94 5.32 -6.74
C VAL A 490 -20.42 5.00 -6.85
N LYS A 491 -20.76 3.71 -6.85
CA LYS A 491 -22.15 3.24 -6.82
C LYS A 491 -22.66 3.29 -5.40
N VAL A 492 -23.69 4.08 -5.17
CA VAL A 492 -24.28 4.26 -3.86
C VAL A 492 -25.73 3.81 -3.88
N THR A 493 -26.07 2.91 -2.98
CA THR A 493 -27.46 2.46 -2.78
C THR A 493 -27.87 2.79 -1.35
N LYS A 494 -28.98 3.49 -1.17
CA LYS A 494 -29.54 3.72 0.17
C LYS A 494 -30.52 2.62 0.54
N ARG A 495 -30.24 1.98 1.68
CA ARG A 495 -31.10 0.89 2.19
C ARG A 495 -32.47 1.41 2.60
N TYR A 496 -33.46 0.54 2.48
CA TYR A 496 -34.80 0.79 3.01
C TYR A 496 -34.88 0.60 4.52
N ILE A 497 -34.12 -0.38 5.02
CA ILE A 497 -34.13 -0.78 6.43
C ILE A 497 -32.70 -0.80 7.00
N GLY A 498 -32.61 -0.63 8.31
CA GLY A 498 -31.38 -0.75 9.10
C GLY A 498 -31.58 -1.66 10.30
N TYR A 499 -30.49 -1.91 11.02
CA TYR A 499 -30.48 -2.71 12.24
C TYR A 499 -29.61 -2.04 13.30
N ASP A 500 -30.20 -1.82 14.47
CA ASP A 500 -29.49 -1.36 15.66
C ASP A 500 -28.94 -2.59 16.39
N LYS A 501 -27.63 -2.81 16.29
CA LYS A 501 -26.94 -3.98 16.89
C LYS A 501 -27.02 -3.98 18.41
N ASP A 502 -27.04 -2.80 19.04
CA ASP A 502 -26.99 -2.67 20.50
C ASP A 502 -28.35 -2.97 21.12
N LYS A 503 -29.44 -2.72 20.39
CA LYS A 503 -30.79 -2.95 20.82
C LYS A 503 -31.43 -4.18 20.17
N GLU A 504 -30.74 -4.79 19.21
CA GLU A 504 -31.25 -5.90 18.38
C GLU A 504 -32.61 -5.56 17.74
N THR A 505 -32.75 -4.34 17.21
CA THR A 505 -34.02 -3.84 16.66
C THR A 505 -33.87 -3.42 15.20
N ILE A 506 -34.97 -3.61 14.45
CA ILE A 506 -35.06 -3.09 13.08
C ILE A 506 -35.29 -1.57 13.10
N GLN A 507 -34.77 -0.88 12.09
CA GLN A 507 -34.97 0.57 11.90
C GLN A 507 -35.40 0.86 10.46
N TYR A 508 -36.49 1.60 10.30
CA TYR A 508 -36.97 2.09 9.02
C TYR A 508 -37.98 3.22 9.15
N ASP A 509 -38.38 3.86 8.07
CA ASP A 509 -39.39 4.92 8.05
C ASP A 509 -40.79 4.34 7.82
N GLU A 510 -41.53 4.06 8.88
CA GLU A 510 -42.89 3.51 8.85
C GLU A 510 -43.90 4.40 8.10
N SER A 511 -43.61 5.70 7.96
CA SER A 511 -44.49 6.58 7.21
C SER A 511 -44.39 6.36 5.69
N ARG A 512 -43.37 5.64 5.24
CA ARG A 512 -43.07 5.42 3.83
C ARG A 512 -43.08 3.96 3.41
N PHE A 513 -42.82 3.04 4.35
CA PHE A 513 -42.61 1.63 4.05
C PHE A 513 -43.35 0.75 5.06
N ALA A 514 -43.72 -0.44 4.61
CA ALA A 514 -44.14 -1.55 5.45
C ALA A 514 -43.17 -2.69 5.32
N VAL A 515 -42.76 -3.26 6.43
CA VAL A 515 -41.74 -4.32 6.50
C VAL A 515 -42.38 -5.60 7.03
N LYS A 516 -42.07 -6.73 6.39
CA LYS A 516 -42.60 -8.05 6.81
C LYS A 516 -41.46 -9.05 6.90
N ASP A 517 -41.56 -9.94 7.90
CA ASP A 517 -40.68 -11.11 7.99
C ASP A 517 -41.03 -12.19 6.93
N LYS A 518 -40.28 -13.26 6.91
CA LYS A 518 -40.48 -14.42 6.00
C LYS A 518 -41.86 -15.09 6.18
N ASP A 519 -42.49 -14.94 7.34
CA ASP A 519 -43.78 -15.53 7.67
C ASP A 519 -44.95 -14.58 7.35
N GLY A 520 -44.64 -13.36 6.86
CA GLY A 520 -45.59 -12.33 6.47
C GLY A 520 -46.06 -11.44 7.62
N ASN A 521 -45.49 -11.56 8.82
CA ASN A 521 -45.81 -10.68 9.94
C ASN A 521 -45.23 -9.29 9.73
N ILE A 522 -45.97 -8.24 10.07
CA ILE A 522 -45.49 -6.86 10.01
C ILE A 522 -44.53 -6.65 11.17
N LEU A 523 -43.34 -6.14 10.86
CA LEU A 523 -42.37 -5.67 11.82
C LEU A 523 -42.47 -4.16 11.91
N ALA A 524 -42.65 -3.61 13.12
CA ALA A 524 -42.66 -2.16 13.37
C ALA A 524 -41.23 -1.62 13.53
N ASP A 525 -41.03 -0.32 13.30
CA ASP A 525 -39.76 0.36 13.62
C ASP A 525 -39.45 0.20 15.11
N GLY A 526 -38.26 -0.29 15.44
CA GLY A 526 -37.89 -0.60 16.82
C GLY A 526 -38.27 -2.00 17.31
N ASP A 527 -38.94 -2.83 16.50
CA ASP A 527 -39.24 -4.20 16.88
C ASP A 527 -37.95 -5.03 17.04
N PRO A 528 -37.89 -5.90 18.06
CA PRO A 528 -36.76 -6.80 18.24
C PRO A 528 -36.73 -7.85 17.14
N VAL A 529 -35.58 -8.02 16.54
CA VAL A 529 -35.33 -9.01 15.51
C VAL A 529 -34.13 -9.86 15.93
N ALA A 530 -34.42 -10.99 16.56
CA ALA A 530 -33.37 -11.93 16.93
C ALA A 530 -32.72 -12.52 15.67
N ASP A 531 -31.41 -12.48 15.64
CA ASP A 531 -30.59 -13.03 14.55
C ASP A 531 -30.94 -12.46 13.16
N PHE A 532 -30.80 -11.14 13.03
CA PHE A 532 -30.99 -10.42 11.77
C PHE A 532 -30.19 -11.02 10.60
N THR A 533 -29.15 -11.81 10.87
CA THR A 533 -28.31 -12.45 9.84
C THR A 533 -28.97 -13.65 9.14
N LYS A 534 -30.12 -14.10 9.60
CA LYS A 534 -30.83 -15.29 9.07
C LYS A 534 -32.25 -15.01 8.57
N GLN A 535 -32.71 -13.77 8.57
CA GLN A 535 -34.08 -13.44 8.20
C GLN A 535 -34.17 -12.85 6.79
N GLU A 536 -35.09 -13.39 5.98
CA GLU A 536 -35.54 -12.74 4.77
C GLU A 536 -36.58 -11.69 5.14
N ILE A 537 -36.31 -10.42 4.85
CA ILE A 537 -37.18 -9.30 5.15
C ILE A 537 -37.67 -8.69 3.84
N SER A 538 -38.97 -8.58 3.68
CA SER A 538 -39.60 -7.96 2.52
C SER A 538 -40.05 -6.54 2.84
N VAL A 539 -39.68 -5.59 1.97
CA VAL A 539 -40.06 -4.18 2.11
C VAL A 539 -41.10 -3.82 1.06
N TYR A 540 -42.15 -3.20 1.47
CA TYR A 540 -43.28 -2.77 0.64
C TYR A 540 -43.47 -1.26 0.72
N ASP A 541 -43.96 -0.64 -0.36
CA ASP A 541 -44.49 0.72 -0.29
C ASP A 541 -45.84 0.78 0.45
N MET A 542 -46.34 2.00 0.67
CA MET A 542 -47.61 2.21 1.33
C MET A 542 -48.82 1.74 0.51
N ASN A 543 -48.67 1.37 -0.75
CA ASN A 543 -49.70 0.77 -1.60
C ASN A 543 -49.64 -0.77 -1.57
N GLY A 544 -48.66 -1.35 -0.87
CA GLY A 544 -48.45 -2.79 -0.77
C GLY A 544 -47.64 -3.39 -1.95
N GLU A 545 -46.96 -2.57 -2.73
CA GLU A 545 -46.07 -3.03 -3.78
C GLU A 545 -44.71 -3.44 -3.17
N LEU A 546 -44.20 -4.62 -3.54
CA LEU A 546 -42.91 -5.12 -3.07
C LEU A 546 -41.78 -4.30 -3.69
N LEU A 547 -41.01 -3.57 -2.86
CA LEU A 547 -39.87 -2.74 -3.30
C LEU A 547 -38.56 -3.49 -3.27
N ALA A 548 -38.32 -4.31 -2.24
CA ALA A 548 -37.09 -5.08 -2.08
C ALA A 548 -37.32 -6.32 -1.20
N MET A 549 -36.49 -7.33 -1.44
CA MET A 549 -36.23 -8.38 -0.47
C MET A 549 -34.80 -8.15 0.02
N GLU A 550 -34.66 -7.64 1.24
CA GLU A 550 -33.35 -7.49 1.85
C GLU A 550 -33.03 -8.78 2.61
N THR A 551 -32.13 -9.56 2.02
CA THR A 551 -31.39 -10.53 2.81
C THR A 551 -30.23 -9.78 3.45
N THR A 552 -30.00 -10.04 4.73
CA THR A 552 -28.81 -9.59 5.43
C THR A 552 -27.55 -9.95 4.64
N PRO A 553 -26.46 -9.18 4.76
CA PRO A 553 -25.28 -9.41 3.96
C PRO A 553 -24.89 -10.89 4.08
N LYS A 554 -24.96 -11.60 2.96
CA LYS A 554 -24.46 -12.97 2.89
C LYS A 554 -23.01 -12.91 3.34
N ARG A 555 -22.65 -13.70 4.36
CA ARG A 555 -21.25 -14.02 4.62
C ARG A 555 -20.64 -14.44 3.29
N TYR A 556 -19.54 -13.85 2.90
CA TYR A 556 -18.83 -14.22 1.70
C TYR A 556 -18.41 -15.68 1.83
N THR A 557 -19.12 -16.56 1.17
CA THR A 557 -18.66 -17.93 0.96
C THR A 557 -17.58 -17.86 -0.10
N ILE A 558 -16.36 -18.21 0.27
CA ILE A 558 -15.23 -18.33 -0.66
C ILE A 558 -15.65 -19.28 -1.79
N ASN A 559 -15.41 -18.82 -3.02
CA ASN A 559 -15.64 -19.62 -4.21
C ASN A 559 -14.98 -21.01 -4.02
N PRO A 560 -15.72 -22.14 -4.20
CA PRO A 560 -15.15 -23.49 -4.07
C PRO A 560 -13.90 -23.75 -4.91
N ALA A 561 -13.69 -22.99 -6.00
CA ALA A 561 -12.49 -23.04 -6.81
C ALA A 561 -11.23 -22.56 -6.06
N VAL A 562 -11.37 -21.63 -5.11
CA VAL A 562 -10.25 -21.15 -4.27
C VAL A 562 -9.88 -22.20 -3.23
N LYS A 563 -10.85 -22.95 -2.69
CA LYS A 563 -10.58 -24.13 -1.84
C LYS A 563 -9.73 -25.18 -2.57
N ALA A 564 -9.97 -25.41 -3.85
CA ALA A 564 -9.21 -26.36 -4.67
C ALA A 564 -7.77 -25.89 -4.96
N LEU A 565 -7.54 -24.58 -5.11
CA LEU A 565 -6.21 -24.00 -5.33
C LEU A 565 -5.33 -24.07 -4.07
N VAL A 566 -5.90 -23.88 -2.90
CA VAL A 566 -5.17 -24.02 -1.61
C VAL A 566 -4.77 -25.48 -1.38
N TYR A 567 -5.63 -26.45 -1.72
CA TYR A 567 -5.31 -27.89 -1.66
C TYR A 567 -4.23 -28.29 -2.69
N LEU A 568 -4.23 -27.69 -3.89
CA LEU A 568 -3.25 -27.99 -4.94
C LEU A 568 -1.86 -27.39 -4.66
N SER A 569 -1.77 -26.24 -4.00
CA SER A 569 -0.49 -25.66 -3.57
C SER A 569 0.16 -26.43 -2.42
N LEU A 570 -0.63 -27.12 -1.58
CA LEU A 570 -0.16 -27.97 -0.49
C LEU A 570 0.43 -29.32 -0.97
N ILE A 571 0.19 -29.74 -2.21
CA ILE A 571 0.70 -30.99 -2.77
C ILE A 571 2.07 -30.80 -3.47
N HIS A 572 2.54 -29.56 -3.65
CA HIS A 572 3.75 -29.25 -4.40
C HIS A 572 4.87 -28.56 -3.60
N ILE A 573 4.81 -28.61 -2.23
CA ILE A 573 5.91 -28.17 -1.37
C ILE A 573 6.47 -29.36 -0.60
#